data_f854398d37c94668bcd06560f913b0b7
#
_entry.id   f854398d37c94668bcd06560f913b0b7
#
_cell.length_a   1.000
_cell.length_b   1.000
_cell.length_c   1.000
_cell.angle_alpha   90.00
_cell.angle_beta   90.00
_cell.angle_gamma   90.00
#
_symmetry.space_group_name_H-M   'P 1'
#
loop_
_entity.id
_entity.type
_entity.pdbx_description
1 polymer ?
#
loop_
_entity_poly.entity_id
_entity_poly.type
_entity_poly.pdbx_seq_one_letter_code
_entity_poly.pdbx_strand_id
1 'polypeptide(L)'
;MLSQRGFTLIELLVAISIFSVIGLASYQLLQSAIEGKKRIKQSTENVLAIARAVDIMTSDFSQLVSRRIRNNYGEWLAPLIFEEDNFLVEFTRAGWPNPTGKKRSTLQRVAYSFDYDDKTLTRHFWEVLDRAEESKSVEEVILSDVEECLIVPVLDESTQGQGILTQGDSQSYLPMA
;
A
#
# COMPACT_ATOMS: atom_id res chain seq x y z
N MET A 1 28.72 13.75 -74.02
CA MET A 1 27.63 12.77 -73.95
C MET A 1 27.77 12.04 -72.64
N LEU A 2 26.88 12.33 -71.70
CA LEU A 2 26.86 11.64 -70.42
C LEU A 2 26.12 10.30 -70.63
N SER A 3 26.82 9.16 -70.45
CA SER A 3 26.26 7.84 -70.52
C SER A 3 25.23 7.68 -69.40
N GLN A 4 23.96 7.61 -69.71
CA GLN A 4 22.89 7.25 -68.78
C GLN A 4 23.00 5.74 -68.49
N ARG A 5 23.52 5.42 -67.29
CA ARG A 5 23.49 4.05 -66.76
C ARG A 5 22.12 3.82 -66.13
N GLY A 6 21.34 2.92 -66.67
CA GLY A 6 20.09 2.46 -66.06
C GLY A 6 20.34 1.54 -64.89
N PHE A 7 19.43 1.53 -63.88
CA PHE A 7 19.45 0.58 -62.76
C PHE A 7 19.18 -0.85 -63.25
N THR A 8 19.93 -1.80 -62.71
CA THR A 8 19.67 -3.22 -62.96
C THR A 8 18.61 -3.77 -62.00
N LEU A 9 17.84 -4.77 -62.46
CA LEU A 9 16.82 -5.41 -61.66
C LEU A 9 17.40 -6.07 -60.38
N ILE A 10 18.62 -6.60 -60.45
CA ILE A 10 19.30 -7.20 -59.30
C ILE A 10 19.71 -6.14 -58.24
N GLU A 11 20.11 -4.96 -58.70
CA GLU A 11 20.47 -3.86 -57.78
C GLU A 11 19.25 -3.39 -57.01
N LEU A 12 18.07 -3.34 -57.63
CA LEU A 12 16.82 -3.02 -56.95
C LEU A 12 16.43 -4.13 -55.95
N LEU A 13 16.57 -5.40 -56.29
CA LEU A 13 16.29 -6.52 -55.41
C LEU A 13 17.19 -6.51 -54.15
N VAL A 14 18.49 -6.27 -54.34
CA VAL A 14 19.45 -6.16 -53.24
C VAL A 14 19.10 -4.99 -52.34
N ALA A 15 18.80 -3.81 -52.91
CA ALA A 15 18.42 -2.64 -52.16
C ALA A 15 17.17 -2.85 -51.27
N ILE A 16 16.10 -3.46 -51.85
CA ILE A 16 14.88 -3.78 -51.10
C ILE A 16 15.16 -4.81 -50.00
N SER A 17 16.01 -5.83 -50.27
CA SER A 17 16.37 -6.83 -49.27
C SER A 17 17.09 -6.23 -48.10
N ILE A 18 18.07 -5.37 -48.33
CA ILE A 18 18.80 -4.67 -47.27
C ILE A 18 17.87 -3.74 -46.49
N PHE A 19 17.03 -2.97 -47.18
CA PHE A 19 16.03 -2.10 -46.54
C PHE A 19 15.06 -2.86 -45.67
N SER A 20 14.59 -4.02 -46.12
CA SER A 20 13.70 -4.89 -45.33
C SER A 20 14.35 -5.41 -44.06
N VAL A 21 15.61 -5.84 -44.11
CA VAL A 21 16.36 -6.31 -42.95
C VAL A 21 16.57 -5.17 -41.95
N ILE A 22 16.98 -4.00 -42.39
CA ILE A 22 17.15 -2.80 -41.53
C ILE A 22 15.81 -2.41 -40.93
N GLY A 23 14.72 -2.40 -41.70
CA GLY A 23 13.39 -2.08 -41.22
C GLY A 23 12.91 -3.04 -40.13
N LEU A 24 13.13 -4.35 -40.31
CA LEU A 24 12.79 -5.37 -39.34
C LEU A 24 13.61 -5.21 -38.05
N ALA A 25 14.91 -5.02 -38.18
CA ALA A 25 15.79 -4.80 -37.02
C ALA A 25 15.40 -3.53 -36.23
N SER A 26 15.12 -2.45 -36.93
CA SER A 26 14.66 -1.18 -36.31
C SER A 26 13.33 -1.36 -35.56
N TYR A 27 12.39 -2.11 -36.16
CA TYR A 27 11.11 -2.45 -35.53
C TYR A 27 11.31 -3.27 -34.25
N GLN A 28 12.16 -4.29 -34.29
CA GLN A 28 12.46 -5.12 -33.11
C GLN A 28 13.10 -4.30 -31.97
N LEU A 29 14.03 -3.41 -32.29
CA LEU A 29 14.63 -2.51 -31.31
C LEU A 29 13.58 -1.58 -30.68
N LEU A 30 12.66 -1.04 -31.47
CA LEU A 30 11.59 -0.19 -30.97
C LEU A 30 10.66 -0.96 -30.02
N GLN A 31 10.24 -2.17 -30.40
CA GLN A 31 9.42 -3.03 -29.54
C GLN A 31 10.11 -3.36 -28.21
N SER A 32 11.38 -3.74 -28.27
CA SER A 32 12.16 -4.03 -27.07
C SER A 32 12.26 -2.80 -26.13
N ALA A 33 12.44 -1.62 -26.69
CA ALA A 33 12.48 -0.37 -25.91
C ALA A 33 11.12 -0.05 -25.24
N ILE A 34 10.01 -0.26 -25.95
CA ILE A 34 8.65 -0.07 -25.41
C ILE A 34 8.37 -1.04 -24.27
N GLU A 35 8.70 -2.33 -24.47
CA GLU A 35 8.53 -3.34 -23.42
C GLU A 35 9.39 -3.07 -22.19
N GLY A 36 10.65 -2.68 -22.40
CA GLY A 36 11.55 -2.27 -21.33
C GLY A 36 10.99 -1.11 -20.52
N LYS A 37 10.49 -0.08 -21.19
CA LYS A 37 9.83 1.07 -20.53
C LYS A 37 8.60 0.64 -19.72
N LYS A 38 7.77 -0.28 -20.24
CA LYS A 38 6.58 -0.79 -19.54
C LYS A 38 6.96 -1.52 -18.26
N ARG A 39 7.97 -2.41 -18.32
CA ARG A 39 8.46 -3.15 -17.13
C ARG A 39 9.02 -2.21 -16.06
N ILE A 40 9.84 -1.23 -16.46
CA ILE A 40 10.39 -0.24 -15.52
C ILE A 40 9.27 0.55 -14.87
N LYS A 41 8.29 1.03 -15.65
CA LYS A 41 7.14 1.78 -15.12
C LYS A 41 6.39 0.96 -14.07
N GLN A 42 6.06 -0.29 -14.37
CA GLN A 42 5.32 -1.17 -13.47
C GLN A 42 6.10 -1.45 -12.17
N SER A 43 7.41 -1.73 -12.27
CA SER A 43 8.26 -1.90 -11.10
C SER A 43 8.34 -0.63 -10.24
N THR A 44 8.44 0.55 -10.88
CA THR A 44 8.48 1.84 -10.16
C THR A 44 7.15 2.11 -9.45
N GLU A 45 6.01 1.83 -10.09
CA GLU A 45 4.69 2.01 -9.48
C GLU A 45 4.51 1.13 -8.24
N ASN A 46 4.97 -0.13 -8.28
CA ASN A 46 4.93 -1.03 -7.13
C ASN A 46 5.79 -0.51 -5.97
N VAL A 47 7.03 -0.09 -6.25
CA VAL A 47 7.92 0.47 -5.21
C VAL A 47 7.32 1.74 -4.58
N LEU A 48 6.72 2.61 -5.38
CA LEU A 48 6.06 3.82 -4.89
C LEU A 48 4.80 3.50 -4.08
N ALA A 49 4.04 2.46 -4.44
CA ALA A 49 2.88 2.01 -3.67
C ALA A 49 3.31 1.50 -2.28
N ILE A 50 4.34 0.65 -2.22
CA ILE A 50 4.91 0.16 -0.97
C ILE A 50 5.43 1.32 -0.11
N ALA A 51 6.20 2.23 -0.70
CA ALA A 51 6.74 3.39 0.02
C ALA A 51 5.63 4.25 0.63
N ARG A 52 4.55 4.51 -0.11
CA ARG A 52 3.38 5.26 0.40
C ARG A 52 2.67 4.52 1.53
N ALA A 53 2.46 3.20 1.40
CA ALA A 53 1.83 2.40 2.44
C ALA A 53 2.65 2.44 3.75
N VAL A 54 3.96 2.25 3.65
CA VAL A 54 4.89 2.34 4.80
C VAL A 54 4.87 3.73 5.42
N ASP A 55 4.82 4.79 4.61
CA ASP A 55 4.79 6.18 5.08
C ASP A 55 3.50 6.49 5.86
N ILE A 56 2.36 6.04 5.33
CA ILE A 56 1.05 6.16 6.00
C ILE A 56 1.07 5.41 7.33
N MET A 57 1.49 4.15 7.34
CA MET A 57 1.57 3.34 8.55
C MET A 57 2.52 3.96 9.59
N THR A 58 3.72 4.36 9.16
CA THR A 58 4.71 5.01 10.05
C THR A 58 4.15 6.29 10.64
N SER A 59 3.48 7.11 9.84
CA SER A 59 2.81 8.32 10.32
C SER A 59 1.72 8.02 11.33
N ASP A 60 0.90 7.00 11.07
CA ASP A 60 -0.19 6.62 11.97
C ASP A 60 0.34 6.08 13.31
N PHE A 61 1.29 5.15 13.28
CA PHE A 61 1.86 4.55 14.49
C PHE A 61 2.70 5.54 15.30
N SER A 62 3.44 6.45 14.66
CA SER A 62 4.24 7.47 15.37
C SER A 62 3.38 8.47 16.13
N GLN A 63 2.10 8.60 15.79
CA GLN A 63 1.16 9.50 16.42
C GLN A 63 0.16 8.80 17.36
N LEU A 64 0.43 7.53 17.73
CA LEU A 64 -0.38 6.76 18.65
C LEU A 64 -0.50 7.48 19.99
N VAL A 65 -1.71 7.55 20.53
CA VAL A 65 -2.00 8.19 21.82
C VAL A 65 -2.85 7.28 22.70
N SER A 66 -2.59 7.31 24.01
CA SER A 66 -3.34 6.53 25.00
C SER A 66 -4.71 7.16 25.28
N ARG A 67 -5.60 7.15 24.27
CA ARG A 67 -6.99 7.67 24.38
C ARG A 67 -7.98 6.56 24.12
N ARG A 68 -8.74 6.17 25.14
CA ARG A 68 -9.89 5.26 25.03
C ARG A 68 -11.03 5.96 24.28
N ILE A 69 -11.81 5.18 23.54
CA ILE A 69 -12.99 5.65 22.80
C ILE A 69 -14.23 4.85 23.25
N ARG A 70 -15.41 5.30 22.83
CA ARG A 70 -16.65 4.50 22.91
C ARG A 70 -16.95 3.85 21.56
N ASN A 71 -17.30 2.56 21.63
CA ASN A 71 -17.79 1.84 20.45
C ASN A 71 -19.25 2.21 20.15
N ASN A 72 -19.81 1.59 19.11
CA ASN A 72 -21.20 1.82 18.67
C ASN A 72 -22.25 1.44 19.72
N TYR A 73 -21.89 0.61 20.69
CA TYR A 73 -22.74 0.17 21.81
C TYR A 73 -22.54 0.99 23.09
N GLY A 74 -21.66 1.99 23.07
CA GLY A 74 -21.33 2.84 24.21
C GLY A 74 -20.29 2.24 25.17
N GLU A 75 -19.71 1.09 24.85
CA GLU A 75 -18.69 0.43 25.65
C GLU A 75 -17.31 1.09 25.41
N TRP A 76 -16.45 1.01 26.43
CA TRP A 76 -15.11 1.57 26.34
C TRP A 76 -14.16 0.62 25.61
N LEU A 77 -13.60 1.07 24.50
CA LEU A 77 -12.51 0.40 23.80
C LEU A 77 -11.14 0.91 24.26
N ALA A 78 -10.18 0.00 24.29
CA ALA A 78 -8.80 0.32 24.63
C ALA A 78 -8.17 1.27 23.57
N PRO A 79 -7.13 2.04 23.96
CA PRO A 79 -6.40 2.91 23.03
C PRO A 79 -5.76 2.19 21.87
N LEU A 80 -5.37 0.93 22.08
CA LEU A 80 -4.72 0.05 21.13
C LEU A 80 -5.28 -1.36 21.31
N ILE A 81 -5.68 -2.00 20.22
CA ILE A 81 -6.28 -3.33 20.19
C ILE A 81 -5.62 -4.09 19.03
N PHE A 82 -5.30 -5.36 19.23
CA PHE A 82 -4.79 -6.27 18.21
C PHE A 82 -5.78 -7.39 17.96
N GLU A 83 -5.90 -7.82 16.71
CA GLU A 83 -6.65 -9.00 16.26
C GLU A 83 -8.10 -9.06 16.78
N GLU A 84 -8.84 -7.97 16.68
CA GLU A 84 -10.24 -7.88 17.05
C GLU A 84 -11.08 -7.38 15.86
N ASP A 85 -12.29 -7.89 15.68
CA ASP A 85 -13.29 -7.47 14.68
C ASP A 85 -12.78 -7.46 13.21
N ASN A 86 -11.99 -8.44 12.79
CA ASN A 86 -11.34 -8.55 11.48
C ASN A 86 -10.25 -7.49 11.22
N PHE A 87 -9.83 -6.74 12.23
CA PHE A 87 -8.70 -5.83 12.13
C PHE A 87 -7.43 -6.47 12.68
N LEU A 88 -6.31 -6.29 11.99
CA LEU A 88 -5.00 -6.67 12.49
C LEU A 88 -4.61 -5.81 13.70
N VAL A 89 -4.96 -4.54 13.63
CA VAL A 89 -4.73 -3.58 14.72
C VAL A 89 -5.73 -2.43 14.59
N GLU A 90 -6.18 -1.92 15.74
CA GLU A 90 -7.01 -0.72 15.83
C GLU A 90 -6.48 0.17 16.95
N PHE A 91 -6.28 1.47 16.71
CA PHE A 91 -5.74 2.39 17.70
C PHE A 91 -6.21 3.82 17.50
N THR A 92 -6.02 4.63 18.56
CA THR A 92 -6.26 6.08 18.50
C THR A 92 -4.94 6.81 18.20
N ARG A 93 -4.99 7.69 17.18
CA ARG A 93 -3.85 8.57 16.84
C ARG A 93 -4.20 10.04 17.00
N ALA A 94 -3.18 10.87 17.18
CA ALA A 94 -3.24 12.33 17.10
C ALA A 94 -2.96 12.83 15.66
N GLY A 95 -2.91 14.13 15.49
CA GLY A 95 -2.39 14.78 14.29
C GLY A 95 -3.29 14.68 13.06
N TRP A 96 -4.59 14.43 13.23
CA TRP A 96 -5.52 14.47 12.10
C TRP A 96 -5.66 15.90 11.56
N PRO A 97 -5.15 16.21 10.35
CA PRO A 97 -5.12 17.58 9.82
C PRO A 97 -6.52 18.16 9.70
N ASN A 98 -6.71 19.39 10.15
CA ASN A 98 -7.98 20.12 10.04
C ASN A 98 -7.79 21.47 9.32
N PRO A 99 -7.45 21.46 8.03
CA PRO A 99 -7.16 22.69 7.28
C PRO A 99 -8.40 23.59 7.10
N THR A 100 -9.60 23.01 7.23
CA THR A 100 -10.87 23.77 7.08
C THR A 100 -11.41 24.31 8.39
N GLY A 101 -10.75 24.09 9.52
CA GLY A 101 -11.16 24.57 10.84
C GLY A 101 -12.52 24.01 11.32
N LYS A 102 -12.92 22.82 10.83
CA LYS A 102 -14.17 22.17 11.28
C LYS A 102 -14.12 21.92 12.79
N LYS A 103 -15.25 22.02 13.46
CA LYS A 103 -15.41 21.68 14.89
C LYS A 103 -15.39 20.16 15.09
N ARG A 104 -14.21 19.55 15.02
CA ARG A 104 -13.95 18.14 15.27
C ARG A 104 -12.66 17.92 16.03
N SER A 105 -12.51 16.75 16.61
CA SER A 105 -11.26 16.35 17.26
C SER A 105 -10.09 16.32 16.27
N THR A 106 -8.89 16.59 16.75
CA THR A 106 -7.62 16.31 16.06
C THR A 106 -7.16 14.88 16.28
N LEU A 107 -7.89 14.12 17.14
CA LEU A 107 -7.69 12.69 17.33
C LEU A 107 -8.55 11.93 16.33
N GLN A 108 -8.02 10.79 15.86
CA GLN A 108 -8.68 9.92 14.92
C GLN A 108 -8.51 8.46 15.36
N ARG A 109 -9.56 7.66 15.22
CA ARG A 109 -9.45 6.20 15.35
C ARG A 109 -9.11 5.62 14.00
N VAL A 110 -8.11 4.73 13.95
CA VAL A 110 -7.60 4.09 12.75
C VAL A 110 -7.50 2.59 13.02
N ALA A 111 -7.80 1.79 11.99
CA ALA A 111 -7.58 0.36 11.98
C ALA A 111 -6.99 -0.10 10.66
N TYR A 112 -6.34 -1.25 10.69
CA TYR A 112 -5.79 -1.91 9.51
C TYR A 112 -6.37 -3.30 9.41
N SER A 113 -6.88 -3.66 8.23
CA SER A 113 -7.31 -5.02 7.90
C SER A 113 -6.56 -5.55 6.70
N PHE A 114 -6.41 -6.87 6.65
CA PHE A 114 -5.85 -7.57 5.51
C PHE A 114 -6.89 -8.55 4.96
N ASP A 115 -7.19 -8.43 3.69
CA ASP A 115 -8.05 -9.35 2.96
C ASP A 115 -7.18 -10.39 2.26
N TYR A 116 -7.35 -11.66 2.61
CA TYR A 116 -6.60 -12.78 2.05
C TYR A 116 -7.06 -13.17 0.64
N ASP A 117 -8.33 -12.94 0.31
CA ASP A 117 -8.90 -13.27 -1.00
C ASP A 117 -8.49 -12.23 -2.05
N ASP A 118 -8.67 -10.95 -1.72
CA ASP A 118 -8.31 -9.83 -2.59
C ASP A 118 -6.83 -9.43 -2.47
N LYS A 119 -6.10 -9.97 -1.49
CA LYS A 119 -4.68 -9.65 -1.21
C LYS A 119 -4.44 -8.16 -1.03
N THR A 120 -5.33 -7.50 -0.28
CA THR A 120 -5.27 -6.06 -0.08
C THR A 120 -5.08 -5.71 1.39
N LEU A 121 -4.19 -4.74 1.64
CA LEU A 121 -4.06 -4.08 2.94
C LEU A 121 -4.90 -2.80 2.92
N THR A 122 -5.90 -2.75 3.80
CA THR A 122 -6.85 -1.65 3.88
C THR A 122 -6.70 -0.90 5.20
N ARG A 123 -6.64 0.41 5.09
CA ARG A 123 -6.68 1.34 6.22
C ARG A 123 -8.11 1.81 6.42
N HIS A 124 -8.62 1.68 7.64
CA HIS A 124 -9.92 2.17 8.06
C HIS A 124 -9.73 3.37 8.99
N PHE A 125 -10.59 4.37 8.87
CA PHE A 125 -10.60 5.47 9.81
C PHE A 125 -12.01 6.01 10.01
N TRP A 126 -12.25 6.59 11.18
CA TRP A 126 -13.54 7.18 11.53
C TRP A 126 -13.45 8.71 11.60
N GLU A 127 -14.46 9.39 11.06
CA GLU A 127 -14.54 10.85 11.13
C GLU A 127 -14.89 11.35 12.54
N VAL A 128 -15.49 10.47 13.36
CA VAL A 128 -15.90 10.77 14.74
C VAL A 128 -15.13 9.84 15.67
N LEU A 129 -14.53 10.38 16.73
CA LEU A 129 -13.68 9.61 17.64
C LEU A 129 -14.51 8.61 18.47
N ASP A 130 -15.58 9.08 19.12
CA ASP A 130 -16.52 8.24 19.85
C ASP A 130 -17.65 7.84 18.87
N ARG A 131 -17.81 6.54 18.64
CA ARG A 131 -18.73 6.02 17.62
C ARG A 131 -20.16 6.06 18.08
N ALA A 132 -21.07 6.51 17.21
CA ALA A 132 -22.50 6.28 17.33
C ALA A 132 -22.89 4.98 16.60
N GLU A 133 -24.11 4.49 16.82
CA GLU A 133 -24.61 3.23 16.24
C GLU A 133 -24.50 3.19 14.70
N GLU A 134 -24.62 4.32 14.02
CA GLU A 134 -24.52 4.44 12.56
C GLU A 134 -23.13 4.85 12.05
N SER A 135 -22.13 4.99 12.92
CA SER A 135 -20.77 5.42 12.51
C SER A 135 -20.11 4.35 11.68
N LYS A 136 -19.89 4.65 10.39
CA LYS A 136 -19.13 3.79 9.47
C LYS A 136 -17.68 4.27 9.36
N SER A 137 -16.77 3.31 9.17
CA SER A 137 -15.40 3.63 8.77
C SER A 137 -15.34 4.08 7.32
N VAL A 138 -14.40 4.95 7.02
CA VAL A 138 -13.94 5.19 5.66
C VAL A 138 -12.81 4.21 5.40
N GLU A 139 -12.85 3.55 4.25
CA GLU A 139 -11.91 2.51 3.85
C GLU A 139 -11.00 3.03 2.75
N GLU A 140 -9.72 2.79 2.88
CA GLU A 140 -8.69 3.17 1.91
C GLU A 140 -7.76 1.99 1.70
N VAL A 141 -7.78 1.39 0.50
CA VAL A 141 -6.81 0.37 0.13
C VAL A 141 -5.45 1.04 -0.05
N ILE A 142 -4.50 0.73 0.84
CA ILE A 142 -3.17 1.34 0.83
C ILE A 142 -2.13 0.52 0.08
N LEU A 143 -2.36 -0.81 -0.05
CA LEU A 143 -1.47 -1.69 -0.79
C LEU A 143 -2.26 -2.87 -1.36
N SER A 144 -1.97 -3.24 -2.60
CA SER A 144 -2.52 -4.43 -3.27
C SER A 144 -1.39 -5.43 -3.59
N ASP A 145 -1.77 -6.64 -3.98
CA ASP A 145 -0.85 -7.75 -4.26
C ASP A 145 0.05 -8.13 -3.06
N VAL A 146 -0.51 -8.05 -1.85
CA VAL A 146 0.16 -8.44 -0.60
C VAL A 146 -0.07 -9.93 -0.37
N GLU A 147 0.99 -10.69 -0.20
CA GLU A 147 0.89 -12.14 0.08
C GLU A 147 0.53 -12.40 1.55
N GLU A 148 1.14 -11.65 2.45
CA GLU A 148 0.92 -11.77 3.89
C GLU A 148 1.19 -10.43 4.57
N CYS A 149 0.40 -10.10 5.61
CA CYS A 149 0.61 -8.94 6.45
C CYS A 149 0.45 -9.34 7.92
N LEU A 150 1.50 -9.14 8.70
CA LEU A 150 1.50 -9.40 10.14
C LEU A 150 1.94 -8.14 10.89
N ILE A 151 1.17 -7.75 11.90
CA ILE A 151 1.48 -6.64 12.79
C ILE A 151 1.66 -7.18 14.21
N VAL A 152 2.89 -7.21 14.68
CA VAL A 152 3.23 -7.78 16.01
C VAL A 152 3.67 -6.68 16.94
N PRO A 153 3.12 -6.59 18.17
CA PRO A 153 3.61 -5.66 19.17
C PRO A 153 5.01 -6.12 19.67
N VAL A 154 5.97 -5.23 19.59
CA VAL A 154 7.28 -5.43 20.25
C VAL A 154 7.20 -4.80 21.63
N LEU A 155 7.08 -5.64 22.66
CA LEU A 155 7.10 -5.21 24.06
C LEU A 155 8.54 -5.21 24.57
N ASP A 156 9.04 -4.04 24.94
CA ASP A 156 10.32 -3.93 25.63
C ASP A 156 10.12 -4.40 27.10
N GLU A 157 11.04 -5.24 27.62
CA GLU A 157 10.97 -5.79 28.98
C GLU A 157 10.83 -4.70 30.07
N SER A 158 11.24 -3.47 29.79
CA SER A 158 11.08 -2.32 30.67
C SER A 158 9.63 -1.82 30.78
N THR A 159 8.74 -2.21 29.90
CA THR A 159 7.33 -1.72 29.83
C THR A 159 6.34 -2.66 30.55
N GLN A 160 6.78 -3.81 31.06
CA GLN A 160 5.93 -4.76 31.80
C GLN A 160 5.32 -4.19 33.10
N GLY A 161 5.71 -2.99 33.53
CA GLY A 161 5.20 -2.32 34.73
C GLY A 161 4.06 -1.34 34.53
N GLN A 162 3.70 -0.96 33.29
CA GLN A 162 2.59 -0.05 33.02
C GLN A 162 1.57 -0.75 32.14
N GLY A 163 0.54 -1.29 32.76
CA GLY A 163 -0.50 -2.11 32.16
C GLY A 163 -1.10 -1.57 30.87
N ILE A 164 -0.59 -2.04 29.74
CA ILE A 164 -1.35 -2.11 28.52
C ILE A 164 -2.22 -3.37 28.69
N LEU A 165 -3.48 -3.17 29.08
CA LEU A 165 -4.43 -4.25 29.23
C LEU A 165 -4.79 -4.77 27.86
N THR A 166 -4.08 -5.77 27.38
CA THR A 166 -4.55 -6.67 26.34
C THR A 166 -5.57 -7.58 26.99
N GLN A 167 -6.85 -7.32 26.77
CA GLN A 167 -7.91 -8.23 27.11
C GLN A 167 -8.10 -9.16 25.90
N GLY A 168 -7.32 -10.21 25.87
CA GLY A 168 -7.39 -11.29 24.90
C GLY A 168 -6.37 -12.36 25.31
N ASP A 169 -6.82 -13.57 25.52
CA ASP A 169 -6.01 -14.71 25.96
C ASP A 169 -4.77 -14.90 25.09
N SER A 170 -3.62 -14.68 25.70
CA SER A 170 -2.32 -14.97 25.09
C SER A 170 -2.13 -16.50 24.98
N GLN A 171 -2.42 -17.07 23.82
CA GLN A 171 -1.80 -18.33 23.43
C GLN A 171 -0.37 -18.06 22.98
N SER A 172 0.56 -18.49 23.82
CA SER A 172 1.99 -18.41 23.62
C SER A 172 2.42 -19.15 22.35
N TYR A 173 2.90 -18.41 21.36
CA TYR A 173 3.68 -18.99 20.28
C TYR A 173 5.15 -19.04 20.71
N LEU A 174 5.56 -20.20 21.24
CA LEU A 174 6.97 -20.54 21.36
C LEU A 174 7.46 -21.07 20.00
N PRO A 175 8.57 -20.59 19.47
CA PRO A 175 9.16 -21.20 18.27
C PRO A 175 9.69 -22.60 18.65
N MET A 176 9.25 -23.61 17.92
CA MET A 176 9.87 -24.92 17.98
C MET A 176 11.25 -24.87 17.32
N ALA A 177 12.23 -25.38 18.06
CA ALA A 177 13.62 -25.56 17.65
C ALA A 177 13.78 -26.63 16.53
#